data_ff24ab0c510e12e937acf2892190e62d
#
_entry.id   ff24ab0c510e12e937acf2892190e62d
#
_cell.length_a   1.000
_cell.length_b   1.000
_cell.length_c   1.000
_cell.angle_alpha   90.00
_cell.angle_beta   90.00
_cell.angle_gamma   90.00
#
_symmetry.space_group_name_H-M   'P 1'
#
loop_
_entity.id
_entity.type
_entity.pdbx_description
1 polymer ?
#
loop_
_entity_poly.entity_id
_entity_poly.type
_entity_poly.pdbx_seq_one_letter_code
_entity_poly.pdbx_strand_id
1 'polypeptide(L)'
;MLMTRRAPLAPLGLLALLGPLGLLALPSTTAAQSPMPAECQPVLTAGEKQFTVPSHAFMTTTGMGPAPMQSEVISIDGTTYVKVHDHWMKSPLTSEQLVKQSREKMTSARSHSCKQMPDDVVGGVAASVYSSHTESGTSATDTQVWVAKSTGLPLKSEVDMTLSGRKSHVSVRYEYGNVQAPPVN
;
A
#
# COMPACT_ATOMS: atom_id res chain seq x y z
N MET A 1 30.42 -34.11 -39.11
CA MET A 1 30.30 -35.57 -39.08
C MET A 1 28.85 -35.91 -38.79
N LEU A 2 28.15 -36.30 -39.84
CA LEU A 2 26.74 -36.70 -39.85
C LEU A 2 26.56 -38.03 -39.14
N MET A 3 25.48 -38.20 -38.35
CA MET A 3 24.83 -39.49 -38.22
C MET A 3 23.33 -39.30 -37.95
N THR A 4 22.62 -39.38 -39.01
CA THR A 4 21.19 -39.69 -39.15
C THR A 4 20.91 -41.11 -38.65
N ARG A 5 19.88 -41.31 -37.83
CA ARG A 5 19.19 -42.61 -37.73
C ARG A 5 17.67 -42.40 -37.83
N ARG A 6 17.13 -43.01 -38.88
CA ARG A 6 15.68 -43.17 -39.22
C ARG A 6 15.08 -44.36 -38.49
N ALA A 7 13.86 -44.19 -38.04
CA ALA A 7 12.62 -44.99 -38.01
C ALA A 7 12.66 -46.49 -37.69
N PRO A 8 11.54 -47.11 -37.20
CA PRO A 8 10.41 -47.36 -38.07
C PRO A 8 9.00 -47.14 -37.46
N LEU A 9 8.04 -46.96 -38.35
CA LEU A 9 6.60 -47.03 -38.15
C LEU A 9 6.14 -48.51 -37.91
N ALA A 10 5.11 -48.72 -37.08
CA ALA A 10 4.20 -49.83 -37.16
C ALA A 10 2.84 -49.48 -36.51
N PRO A 11 1.73 -50.11 -36.87
CA PRO A 11 0.45 -49.46 -37.07
C PRO A 11 -0.67 -49.91 -36.11
N LEU A 12 -1.78 -49.15 -36.22
CA LEU A 12 -3.20 -49.50 -35.97
C LEU A 12 -3.59 -50.36 -34.73
N GLY A 13 -4.34 -49.74 -33.88
CA GLY A 13 -5.24 -50.36 -32.93
C GLY A 13 -6.39 -49.42 -32.63
N LEU A 14 -7.44 -49.51 -33.43
CA LEU A 14 -8.74 -48.84 -33.28
C LEU A 14 -9.52 -49.50 -32.16
N LEU A 15 -9.78 -48.84 -31.04
CA LEU A 15 -10.88 -49.21 -30.16
C LEU A 15 -11.51 -47.96 -29.57
N ALA A 16 -12.67 -47.65 -30.09
CA ALA A 16 -13.59 -46.64 -29.62
C ALA A 16 -14.21 -47.08 -28.30
N LEU A 17 -14.00 -46.34 -27.23
CA LEU A 17 -14.82 -46.39 -26.02
C LEU A 17 -15.25 -44.96 -25.72
N LEU A 18 -16.48 -44.64 -26.19
CA LEU A 18 -17.26 -43.47 -25.78
C LEU A 18 -17.64 -43.64 -24.30
N GLY A 19 -16.87 -43.01 -23.41
CA GLY A 19 -17.28 -42.75 -22.03
C GLY A 19 -17.76 -41.30 -21.93
N PRO A 20 -18.94 -41.03 -21.31
CA PRO A 20 -19.37 -39.65 -21.11
C PRO A 20 -18.43 -38.97 -20.11
N LEU A 21 -17.58 -38.02 -20.59
CA LEU A 21 -16.83 -37.11 -19.72
C LEU A 21 -17.84 -36.21 -19.02
N GLY A 22 -18.20 -36.60 -17.78
CA GLY A 22 -18.83 -35.67 -16.85
C GLY A 22 -17.86 -34.55 -16.56
N LEU A 23 -18.14 -33.36 -17.10
CA LEU A 23 -17.49 -32.12 -16.68
C LEU A 23 -17.83 -31.91 -15.19
N LEU A 24 -16.94 -32.33 -14.31
CA LEU A 24 -16.93 -31.86 -12.92
C LEU A 24 -16.51 -30.37 -12.97
N ALA A 25 -17.51 -29.49 -13.05
CA ALA A 25 -17.34 -28.07 -12.81
C ALA A 25 -16.90 -27.90 -11.36
N LEU A 26 -15.59 -27.76 -11.13
CA LEU A 26 -15.07 -27.36 -9.84
C LEU A 26 -15.62 -25.95 -9.54
N PRO A 27 -16.30 -25.74 -8.41
CA PRO A 27 -16.71 -24.41 -8.01
C PRO A 27 -15.44 -23.58 -7.83
N SER A 28 -15.22 -22.57 -8.69
CA SER A 28 -14.22 -21.56 -8.49
C SER A 28 -14.66 -20.77 -7.26
N THR A 29 -14.09 -21.08 -6.09
CA THR A 29 -14.20 -20.25 -4.89
C THR A 29 -13.45 -18.95 -5.19
N THR A 30 -14.13 -17.96 -5.76
CA THR A 30 -13.73 -16.58 -5.70
C THR A 30 -13.63 -16.25 -4.22
N ALA A 31 -12.40 -16.10 -3.71
CA ALA A 31 -12.19 -15.58 -2.38
C ALA A 31 -12.86 -14.19 -2.34
N ALA A 32 -13.99 -14.10 -1.68
CA ALA A 32 -14.68 -12.84 -1.48
C ALA A 32 -13.73 -11.95 -0.66
N GLN A 33 -13.31 -10.83 -1.26
CA GLN A 33 -12.56 -9.81 -0.54
C GLN A 33 -13.44 -9.35 0.62
N SER A 34 -12.93 -9.48 1.85
CA SER A 34 -13.67 -8.99 3.01
C SER A 34 -13.85 -7.48 2.88
N PRO A 35 -15.09 -6.97 3.01
CA PRO A 35 -15.31 -5.53 2.98
C PRO A 35 -14.51 -4.88 4.10
N MET A 36 -13.95 -3.69 3.82
CA MET A 36 -13.19 -2.94 4.82
C MET A 36 -14.08 -2.65 6.05
N PRO A 37 -13.60 -2.95 7.27
CA PRO A 37 -14.35 -2.65 8.48
C PRO A 37 -14.72 -1.17 8.56
N ALA A 38 -15.93 -0.86 9.06
CA ALA A 38 -16.41 0.53 9.19
C ALA A 38 -15.48 1.38 10.06
N GLU A 39 -14.85 0.77 11.05
CA GLU A 39 -13.88 1.40 11.96
C GLU A 39 -12.61 1.88 11.24
N CYS A 40 -12.33 1.36 10.04
CA CYS A 40 -11.19 1.76 9.22
C CYS A 40 -11.49 2.95 8.30
N GLN A 41 -12.75 3.31 8.11
CA GLN A 41 -13.13 4.40 7.21
C GLN A 41 -12.47 5.75 7.56
N PRO A 42 -12.37 6.18 8.84
CA PRO A 42 -11.70 7.43 9.17
C PRO A 42 -10.23 7.46 8.74
N VAL A 43 -9.51 6.33 8.89
CA VAL A 43 -8.10 6.21 8.49
C VAL A 43 -7.95 6.32 6.97
N LEU A 44 -8.80 5.58 6.24
CA LEU A 44 -8.82 5.63 4.77
C LEU A 44 -9.15 7.04 4.27
N THR A 45 -10.20 7.65 4.81
CA THR A 45 -10.64 9.00 4.42
C THR A 45 -9.56 10.03 4.68
N ALA A 46 -8.87 9.99 5.83
CA ALA A 46 -7.77 10.89 6.13
C ALA A 46 -6.59 10.68 5.17
N GLY A 47 -6.24 9.43 4.89
CA GLY A 47 -5.18 9.10 3.94
C GLY A 47 -5.48 9.54 2.50
N GLU A 48 -6.73 9.47 2.05
CA GLU A 48 -7.14 9.96 0.74
C GLU A 48 -7.15 11.49 0.69
N LYS A 49 -7.68 12.12 1.74
CA LYS A 49 -7.83 13.57 1.82
C LYS A 49 -6.49 14.32 1.75
N GLN A 50 -5.43 13.75 2.31
CA GLN A 50 -4.09 14.36 2.25
C GLN A 50 -3.61 14.59 0.81
N PHE A 51 -4.04 13.78 -0.16
CA PHE A 51 -3.67 13.93 -1.57
C PHE A 51 -4.53 14.95 -2.33
N THR A 52 -5.61 15.44 -1.70
CA THR A 52 -6.52 16.44 -2.31
C THR A 52 -6.17 17.87 -1.94
N VAL A 53 -5.24 18.06 -1.02
CA VAL A 53 -4.78 19.38 -0.56
C VAL A 53 -3.26 19.48 -0.67
N PRO A 54 -2.69 20.68 -0.87
CA PRO A 54 -1.25 20.86 -0.81
C PRO A 54 -0.70 20.41 0.54
N SER A 55 0.30 19.51 0.51
CA SER A 55 0.88 18.93 1.72
C SER A 55 2.39 18.71 1.58
N HIS A 56 3.11 18.85 2.68
CA HIS A 56 4.52 18.49 2.82
C HIS A 56 4.66 17.47 3.94
N ALA A 57 5.10 16.27 3.60
CA ALA A 57 5.35 15.19 4.53
C ALA A 57 6.86 15.02 4.77
N PHE A 58 7.24 14.93 6.03
CA PHE A 58 8.61 14.66 6.48
C PHE A 58 8.64 13.26 7.06
N MET A 59 9.48 12.40 6.51
CA MET A 59 9.54 10.99 6.84
C MET A 59 10.91 10.61 7.40
N THR A 60 10.91 9.83 8.48
CA THR A 60 12.12 9.19 9.03
C THR A 60 11.88 7.69 9.06
N THR A 61 12.73 6.94 8.38
CA THR A 61 12.68 5.47 8.34
C THR A 61 13.86 4.89 9.08
N THR A 62 13.60 3.94 9.98
CA THR A 62 14.62 3.16 10.71
C THR A 62 14.44 1.66 10.48
N GLY A 63 15.48 0.87 10.76
CA GLY A 63 15.45 -0.60 10.62
C GLY A 63 15.72 -1.12 9.21
N MET A 64 15.85 -0.26 8.19
CA MET A 64 16.20 -0.65 6.84
C MET A 64 17.71 -0.61 6.55
N GLY A 65 18.47 0.04 7.41
CA GLY A 65 19.94 0.20 7.29
C GLY A 65 20.56 0.55 8.63
N PRO A 66 21.89 0.80 8.67
CA PRO A 66 22.62 1.11 9.90
C PRO A 66 22.28 2.50 10.49
N ALA A 67 21.73 3.41 9.69
CA ALA A 67 21.36 4.75 10.12
C ALA A 67 19.91 5.06 9.70
N PRO A 68 19.22 5.98 10.40
CA PRO A 68 17.93 6.51 9.98
C PRO A 68 18.04 7.17 8.59
N MET A 69 17.06 6.91 7.76
CA MET A 69 16.91 7.53 6.44
C MET A 69 15.81 8.59 6.51
N GLN A 70 16.12 9.80 6.06
CA GLN A 70 15.16 10.88 5.95
C GLN A 70 14.72 11.06 4.50
N SER A 71 13.45 11.33 4.29
CA SER A 71 12.89 11.67 3.00
C SER A 71 11.75 12.66 3.18
N GLU A 72 11.43 13.40 2.12
CA GLU A 72 10.37 14.37 2.11
C GLU A 72 9.47 14.12 0.90
N VAL A 73 8.18 14.38 1.07
CA VAL A 73 7.19 14.26 -0.01
C VAL A 73 6.35 15.53 -0.04
N ILE A 74 6.28 16.17 -1.20
CA ILE A 74 5.40 17.33 -1.45
C ILE A 74 4.33 16.88 -2.44
N SER A 75 3.06 17.11 -2.09
CA SER A 75 1.92 16.94 -2.99
C SER A 75 1.26 18.28 -3.21
N ILE A 76 1.17 18.71 -4.47
CA ILE A 76 0.56 20.00 -4.85
C ILE A 76 0.05 19.90 -6.30
N ASP A 77 -1.13 20.44 -6.56
CA ASP A 77 -1.77 20.51 -7.88
C ASP A 77 -1.80 19.14 -8.61
N GLY A 78 -2.14 18.10 -7.87
CA GLY A 78 -2.22 16.72 -8.39
C GLY A 78 -0.86 16.08 -8.71
N THR A 79 0.23 16.79 -8.44
CA THR A 79 1.61 16.29 -8.64
C THR A 79 2.25 15.96 -7.30
N THR A 80 2.97 14.84 -7.25
CA THR A 80 3.77 14.44 -6.08
C THR A 80 5.24 14.55 -6.41
N TYR A 81 6.00 15.13 -5.49
CA TYR A 81 7.46 15.24 -5.54
C TYR A 81 8.04 14.49 -4.36
N VAL A 82 9.14 13.77 -4.58
CA VAL A 82 9.85 13.00 -3.55
C VAL A 82 11.29 13.47 -3.49
N LYS A 83 11.78 13.75 -2.28
CA LYS A 83 13.17 14.08 -2.04
C LYS A 83 13.93 12.83 -1.63
N VAL A 84 14.95 12.47 -2.39
CA VAL A 84 15.85 11.35 -2.13
C VAL A 84 17.28 11.85 -2.23
N HIS A 85 18.09 11.65 -1.20
CA HIS A 85 19.49 12.11 -1.17
C HIS A 85 19.65 13.58 -1.60
N ASP A 86 18.83 14.46 -1.01
CA ASP A 86 18.81 15.91 -1.28
C ASP A 86 18.39 16.35 -2.71
N HIS A 87 17.95 15.43 -3.56
CA HIS A 87 17.41 15.73 -4.89
C HIS A 87 15.91 15.54 -4.92
N TRP A 88 15.20 16.57 -5.41
CA TRP A 88 13.78 16.49 -5.67
C TRP A 88 13.51 15.84 -7.02
N MET A 89 12.63 14.86 -7.04
CA MET A 89 12.17 14.19 -8.25
C MET A 89 10.65 14.22 -8.31
N LYS A 90 10.12 14.44 -9.51
CA LYS A 90 8.68 14.30 -9.74
C LYS A 90 8.32 12.82 -9.76
N SER A 91 7.31 12.44 -8.98
CA SER A 91 6.76 11.09 -9.02
C SER A 91 6.14 10.80 -10.41
N PRO A 92 6.34 9.61 -10.97
CA PRO A 92 5.64 9.20 -12.19
C PRO A 92 4.14 8.99 -11.95
N LEU A 93 3.70 8.89 -10.69
CA LEU A 93 2.31 8.70 -10.31
C LEU A 93 1.67 10.04 -9.91
N THR A 94 0.47 10.29 -10.40
CA THR A 94 -0.35 11.41 -9.95
C THR A 94 -0.93 11.14 -8.57
N SER A 95 -1.39 12.18 -7.87
CA SER A 95 -2.09 12.03 -6.58
C SER A 95 -3.30 11.09 -6.68
N GLU A 96 -4.07 11.16 -7.75
CA GLU A 96 -5.20 10.27 -8.00
C GLU A 96 -4.78 8.80 -8.13
N GLN A 97 -3.69 8.54 -8.86
CA GLN A 97 -3.14 7.18 -9.00
C GLN A 97 -2.61 6.64 -7.68
N LEU A 98 -2.02 7.49 -6.84
CA LEU A 98 -1.57 7.13 -5.49
C LEU A 98 -2.75 6.78 -4.57
N VAL A 99 -3.83 7.57 -4.59
CA VAL A 99 -5.07 7.28 -3.87
C VAL A 99 -5.65 5.94 -4.31
N LYS A 100 -5.79 5.72 -5.62
CA LYS A 100 -6.28 4.45 -6.17
C LYS A 100 -5.44 3.26 -5.73
N GLN A 101 -4.11 3.37 -5.86
CA GLN A 101 -3.19 2.31 -5.46
C GLN A 101 -3.24 2.03 -3.94
N SER A 102 -3.37 3.08 -3.12
CA SER A 102 -3.53 2.94 -1.66
C SER A 102 -4.81 2.17 -1.32
N ARG A 103 -5.93 2.54 -1.95
CA ARG A 103 -7.21 1.86 -1.77
C ARG A 103 -7.15 0.38 -2.20
N GLU A 104 -6.56 0.09 -3.36
CA GLU A 104 -6.38 -1.27 -3.84
C GLU A 104 -5.54 -2.12 -2.89
N LYS A 105 -4.45 -1.58 -2.35
CA LYS A 105 -3.64 -2.28 -1.33
C LYS A 105 -4.42 -2.59 -0.07
N MET A 106 -5.23 -1.65 0.42
CA MET A 106 -6.05 -1.87 1.60
C MET A 106 -7.13 -2.92 1.36
N THR A 107 -7.81 -2.90 0.20
CA THR A 107 -8.87 -3.87 -0.12
C THR A 107 -8.35 -5.25 -0.48
N SER A 108 -7.10 -5.38 -0.91
CA SER A 108 -6.45 -6.66 -1.24
C SER A 108 -5.72 -7.31 -0.05
N ALA A 109 -5.67 -6.66 1.09
CA ALA A 109 -5.07 -7.22 2.30
C ALA A 109 -5.83 -8.48 2.77
N ARG A 110 -5.10 -9.45 3.32
CA ARG A 110 -5.67 -10.70 3.85
C ARG A 110 -6.52 -10.43 5.10
N SER A 111 -6.03 -9.59 5.96
CA SER A 111 -6.75 -9.11 7.14
C SER A 111 -6.51 -7.63 7.36
N HIS A 112 -7.52 -6.97 7.90
CA HIS A 112 -7.47 -5.55 8.22
C HIS A 112 -8.31 -5.29 9.45
N SER A 113 -7.75 -4.62 10.46
CA SER A 113 -8.47 -4.20 11.65
C SER A 113 -8.08 -2.78 12.03
N CYS A 114 -9.04 -2.03 12.58
CA CYS A 114 -8.81 -0.68 13.06
C CYS A 114 -9.46 -0.47 14.42
N LYS A 115 -8.89 0.43 15.20
CA LYS A 115 -9.39 0.79 16.50
C LYS A 115 -9.17 2.29 16.73
N GLN A 116 -10.19 2.97 17.23
CA GLN A 116 -10.03 4.32 17.76
C GLN A 116 -9.33 4.24 19.11
N MET A 117 -8.32 5.07 19.28
CA MET A 117 -7.54 5.26 20.49
C MET A 117 -8.02 6.52 21.22
N PRO A 118 -7.60 6.77 22.48
CA PRO A 118 -7.83 8.05 23.13
C PRO A 118 -7.31 9.21 22.26
N ASP A 119 -8.05 10.31 22.28
CA ASP A 119 -7.66 11.54 21.58
C ASP A 119 -6.33 12.10 22.11
N ASP A 120 -5.66 12.88 21.29
CA ASP A 120 -4.36 13.48 21.57
C ASP A 120 -4.27 14.92 21.04
N VAL A 121 -3.15 15.59 21.27
CA VAL A 121 -2.84 16.93 20.76
C VAL A 121 -1.48 16.89 20.07
N VAL A 122 -1.47 17.22 18.77
CA VAL A 122 -0.25 17.28 17.95
C VAL A 122 0.02 18.73 17.56
N GLY A 123 1.14 19.30 18.03
CA GLY A 123 1.48 20.69 17.73
C GLY A 123 0.40 21.71 18.12
N GLY A 124 -0.35 21.47 19.20
CA GLY A 124 -1.46 22.31 19.62
C GLY A 124 -2.79 22.05 18.91
N VAL A 125 -2.85 21.10 17.99
CA VAL A 125 -4.08 20.73 17.25
C VAL A 125 -4.70 19.48 17.85
N ALA A 126 -5.98 19.54 18.24
CA ALA A 126 -6.70 18.37 18.74
C ALA A 126 -6.86 17.32 17.64
N ALA A 127 -6.51 16.08 17.96
CA ALA A 127 -6.51 14.96 17.01
C ALA A 127 -7.29 13.77 17.56
N SER A 128 -8.04 13.11 16.69
CA SER A 128 -8.49 11.74 16.91
C SER A 128 -7.39 10.78 16.48
N VAL A 129 -7.15 9.77 17.31
CA VAL A 129 -6.08 8.79 17.08
C VAL A 129 -6.68 7.45 16.70
N TYR A 130 -6.13 6.84 15.65
CA TYR A 130 -6.54 5.52 15.19
C TYR A 130 -5.32 4.61 15.08
N SER A 131 -5.48 3.36 15.49
CA SER A 131 -4.53 2.30 15.17
C SER A 131 -5.14 1.35 14.14
N SER A 132 -4.32 0.85 13.23
CA SER A 132 -4.72 -0.19 12.28
C SER A 132 -3.65 -1.25 12.17
N HIS A 133 -4.09 -2.50 11.96
CA HIS A 133 -3.23 -3.64 11.65
C HIS A 133 -3.64 -4.22 10.31
N THR A 134 -2.66 -4.48 9.46
CA THR A 134 -2.88 -5.04 8.12
C THR A 134 -1.89 -6.17 7.85
N GLU A 135 -2.40 -7.31 7.37
CA GLU A 135 -1.56 -8.43 6.92
C GLU A 135 -1.75 -8.64 5.42
N SER A 136 -0.64 -8.83 4.70
CA SER A 136 -0.62 -9.11 3.27
C SER A 136 0.57 -10.01 2.91
N GLY A 137 0.28 -11.26 2.53
CA GLY A 137 1.33 -12.23 2.21
C GLY A 137 2.27 -12.47 3.39
N THR A 138 3.54 -12.10 3.24
CA THR A 138 4.61 -12.21 4.27
C THR A 138 4.87 -10.88 4.99
N SER A 139 4.02 -9.90 4.80
CA SER A 139 4.13 -8.58 5.44
C SER A 139 3.02 -8.37 6.47
N ALA A 140 3.38 -7.74 7.59
CA ALA A 140 2.46 -7.17 8.56
C ALA A 140 2.81 -5.69 8.76
N THR A 141 1.79 -4.86 8.91
CA THR A 141 1.93 -3.42 9.11
C THR A 141 1.01 -2.98 10.24
N ASP A 142 1.59 -2.37 11.26
CA ASP A 142 0.88 -1.67 12.32
C ASP A 142 1.03 -0.18 12.09
N THR A 143 -0.08 0.54 12.02
CA THR A 143 -0.10 1.98 11.79
C THR A 143 -0.85 2.66 12.92
N GLN A 144 -0.29 3.77 13.42
CA GLN A 144 -1.01 4.72 14.25
C GLN A 144 -1.05 6.06 13.53
N VAL A 145 -2.24 6.66 13.42
CA VAL A 145 -2.43 7.94 12.73
C VAL A 145 -3.19 8.91 13.61
N TRP A 146 -2.72 10.16 13.65
CA TRP A 146 -3.35 11.30 14.32
C TRP A 146 -4.04 12.16 13.27
N VAL A 147 -5.35 12.25 13.36
CA VAL A 147 -6.20 12.99 12.41
C VAL A 147 -6.75 14.22 13.08
N ALA A 148 -6.46 15.39 12.53
CA ALA A 148 -6.96 16.67 13.05
C ALA A 148 -8.49 16.67 13.08
N LYS A 149 -9.09 16.92 14.25
CA LYS A 149 -10.55 16.95 14.41
C LYS A 149 -11.22 18.04 13.59
N SER A 150 -10.54 19.16 13.39
CA SER A 150 -11.06 20.33 12.66
C SER A 150 -11.08 20.16 11.15
N THR A 151 -10.09 19.45 10.59
CA THR A 151 -9.90 19.34 9.13
C THR A 151 -10.07 17.92 8.59
N GLY A 152 -9.95 16.89 9.43
CA GLY A 152 -9.89 15.49 9.00
C GLY A 152 -8.61 15.12 8.24
N LEU A 153 -7.56 15.95 8.32
CA LEU A 153 -6.27 15.70 7.70
C LEU A 153 -5.33 15.00 8.68
N PRO A 154 -4.47 14.08 8.24
CA PRO A 154 -3.47 13.48 9.11
C PRO A 154 -2.43 14.53 9.53
N LEU A 155 -2.08 14.57 10.80
CA LEU A 155 -1.03 15.43 11.35
C LEU A 155 0.28 14.67 11.49
N LYS A 156 0.17 13.40 11.83
CA LYS A 156 1.30 12.51 12.12
C LYS A 156 0.86 11.05 11.85
N SER A 157 1.81 10.21 11.46
CA SER A 157 1.64 8.76 11.50
C SER A 157 2.90 8.05 11.93
N GLU A 158 2.74 6.92 12.62
CA GLU A 158 3.79 5.98 12.99
C GLU A 158 3.45 4.63 12.38
N VAL A 159 4.38 4.02 11.68
CA VAL A 159 4.16 2.78 10.92
C VAL A 159 5.26 1.79 11.26
N ASP A 160 4.89 0.68 11.88
CA ASP A 160 5.76 -0.47 12.10
C ASP A 160 5.47 -1.52 11.02
N MET A 161 6.48 -1.87 10.25
CA MET A 161 6.37 -2.86 9.19
C MET A 161 7.26 -4.06 9.49
N THR A 162 6.72 -5.24 9.25
CA THR A 162 7.49 -6.48 9.20
C THR A 162 7.36 -7.07 7.79
N LEU A 163 8.47 -7.24 7.10
CA LEU A 163 8.53 -7.85 5.77
C LEU A 163 9.53 -9.00 5.78
N SER A 164 9.05 -10.22 5.61
CA SER A 164 9.88 -11.43 5.63
C SER A 164 10.80 -11.50 6.86
N GLY A 165 10.27 -11.15 8.03
CA GLY A 165 10.99 -11.14 9.31
C GLY A 165 11.86 -9.90 9.57
N ARG A 166 12.04 -9.00 8.60
CA ARG A 166 12.73 -7.72 8.81
C ARG A 166 11.75 -6.68 9.32
N LYS A 167 12.16 -5.97 10.36
CA LYS A 167 11.36 -4.90 10.97
C LYS A 167 11.89 -3.54 10.54
N SER A 168 10.99 -2.64 10.23
CA SER A 168 11.27 -1.23 10.00
C SER A 168 10.19 -0.36 10.63
N HIS A 169 10.57 0.86 10.98
CA HIS A 169 9.66 1.86 11.53
C HIS A 169 9.74 3.13 10.70
N VAL A 170 8.59 3.71 10.39
CA VAL A 170 8.47 4.98 9.67
C VAL A 170 7.65 5.95 10.49
N SER A 171 8.24 7.09 10.84
CA SER A 171 7.55 8.24 11.42
C SER A 171 7.31 9.27 10.34
N VAL A 172 6.08 9.78 10.22
CA VAL A 172 5.70 10.80 9.26
C VAL A 172 5.04 11.96 9.98
N ARG A 173 5.45 13.19 9.66
CA ARG A 173 4.82 14.44 10.08
C ARG A 173 4.34 15.20 8.84
N TYR A 174 3.14 15.76 8.92
CA TYR A 174 2.51 16.48 7.81
C TYR A 174 2.36 17.96 8.10
N GLU A 175 2.57 18.79 7.09
CA GLU A 175 2.31 20.23 7.07
C GLU A 175 1.43 20.58 5.87
N TYR A 176 0.49 21.52 6.06
CA TYR A 176 -0.54 21.89 5.07
C TYR A 176 -0.57 23.40 4.77
N GLY A 177 0.34 24.17 5.31
CA GLY A 177 0.39 25.62 5.05
C GLY A 177 1.57 25.99 4.15
N ASN A 178 1.37 26.96 3.24
CA ASN A 178 2.43 27.55 2.42
C ASN A 178 3.28 26.53 1.61
N VAL A 179 2.66 25.42 1.20
CA VAL A 179 3.33 24.38 0.41
C VAL A 179 3.59 24.89 -1.00
N GLN A 180 4.82 24.77 -1.48
CA GLN A 180 5.23 25.15 -2.82
C GLN A 180 5.89 23.96 -3.53
N ALA A 181 5.75 23.93 -4.87
CA ALA A 181 6.46 22.93 -5.66
C ALA A 181 7.97 23.14 -5.55
N PRO A 182 8.76 22.09 -5.30
CA PRO A 182 10.21 22.23 -5.19
C PRO A 182 10.85 22.37 -6.59
N PRO A 183 12.05 22.95 -6.68
CA PRO A 183 12.82 22.90 -7.90
C PRO A 183 13.19 21.44 -8.21
N VAL A 184 12.86 20.96 -9.38
CA VAL A 184 13.28 19.63 -9.89
C VAL A 184 14.37 19.83 -10.93
N ASN A 185 15.46 19.11 -10.80
CA ASN A 185 16.58 19.11 -11.75
C ASN A 185 16.46 17.96 -12.74
#